data_ba32f40b1219121ac72f6df45b494cd5
#
_entry.id   ba32f40b1219121ac72f6df45b494cd5
#
_cell.length_a   1.000
_cell.length_b   1.000
_cell.length_c   1.000
_cell.angle_alpha   90.00
_cell.angle_beta   90.00
_cell.angle_gamma   90.00
#
_symmetry.space_group_name_H-M   'P 1'
#
loop_
_entity.id
_entity.type
_entity.pdbx_description
1 polymer ?
#
loop_
_entity_poly.entity_id
_entity_poly.type
_entity_poly.pdbx_seq_one_letter_code
_entity_poly.pdbx_strand_id
1 'polypeptide(L)'
;MTDFTRHTPETAPAAAKPVLEGAQKALGFVPNLYATMAEAPALLNAYAQLGELLNKSSFSPTEQQVVLMTNNRLNGCDYCMAAHTTISQASGVPADVIDALRTGAPIADAKLEALRQFAITVNETRGWPTQSDLDAFFAAGYGQQQVLEVILGTAFKVLSNYTNHVAST
;
A
#
# COMPACT_ATOMS: atom_id res chain seq x y z
N MET A 1 -9.44 -14.05 20.75
CA MET A 1 -9.24 -13.63 19.35
C MET A 1 -9.34 -14.86 18.47
N THR A 2 -10.00 -14.78 17.32
CA THR A 2 -10.06 -15.89 16.36
C THR A 2 -8.66 -16.07 15.76
N ASP A 3 -8.17 -17.31 15.78
CA ASP A 3 -6.88 -17.63 15.19
C ASP A 3 -7.08 -17.88 13.68
N PHE A 4 -6.49 -17.06 12.83
CA PHE A 4 -6.58 -17.20 11.38
C PHE A 4 -5.49 -18.14 10.87
N THR A 5 -5.88 -19.08 9.99
CA THR A 5 -4.95 -20.03 9.39
C THR A 5 -3.91 -19.28 8.54
N ARG A 6 -2.64 -19.59 8.75
CA ARG A 6 -1.53 -19.17 7.89
C ARG A 6 -1.12 -20.33 7.00
N HIS A 7 -1.37 -20.21 5.73
CA HIS A 7 -1.06 -21.25 4.75
C HIS A 7 0.39 -21.20 4.26
N THR A 8 0.92 -22.37 4.00
CA THR A 8 2.10 -22.55 3.15
C THR A 8 1.66 -22.88 1.72
N PRO A 9 2.56 -22.89 0.72
CA PRO A 9 2.22 -23.37 -0.63
C PRO A 9 1.61 -24.77 -0.64
N GLU A 10 2.00 -25.64 0.29
CA GLU A 10 1.51 -27.01 0.38
C GLU A 10 0.09 -27.08 0.93
N THR A 11 -0.23 -26.27 1.94
CA THR A 11 -1.52 -26.30 2.66
C THR A 11 -2.57 -25.37 2.06
N ALA A 12 -2.17 -24.45 1.18
CA ALA A 12 -3.07 -23.44 0.62
C ALA A 12 -4.13 -24.06 -0.32
N PRO A 13 -5.33 -23.45 -0.38
CA PRO A 13 -6.29 -23.75 -1.44
C PRO A 13 -5.66 -23.65 -2.83
N ALA A 14 -6.05 -24.51 -3.76
CA ALA A 14 -5.41 -24.61 -5.09
C ALA A 14 -5.32 -23.27 -5.82
N ALA A 15 -6.34 -22.42 -5.71
CA ALA A 15 -6.37 -21.11 -6.37
C ALA A 15 -5.44 -20.04 -5.73
N ALA A 16 -4.94 -20.29 -4.53
CA ALA A 16 -3.99 -19.40 -3.84
C ALA A 16 -2.52 -19.82 -4.04
N LYS A 17 -2.27 -21.11 -4.32
CA LYS A 17 -0.91 -21.67 -4.44
C LYS A 17 0.02 -20.87 -5.36
N PRO A 18 -0.38 -20.51 -6.59
CA PRO A 18 0.53 -19.81 -7.51
C PRO A 18 1.08 -18.49 -6.95
N VAL A 19 0.26 -17.77 -6.18
CA VAL A 19 0.68 -16.49 -5.57
C VAL A 19 1.67 -16.74 -4.42
N LEU A 20 1.41 -17.76 -3.57
CA LEU A 20 2.34 -18.11 -2.48
C LEU A 20 3.68 -18.63 -3.02
N GLU A 21 3.64 -19.50 -4.02
CA GLU A 21 4.85 -20.02 -4.69
C GLU A 21 5.65 -18.88 -5.35
N GLY A 22 4.96 -17.94 -6.01
CA GLY A 22 5.57 -16.74 -6.58
C GLY A 22 6.26 -15.88 -5.52
N ALA A 23 5.59 -15.64 -4.39
CA ALA A 23 6.16 -14.90 -3.27
C ALA A 23 7.38 -15.61 -2.67
N GLN A 24 7.28 -16.92 -2.42
CA GLN A 24 8.38 -17.76 -1.92
C GLN A 24 9.60 -17.69 -2.85
N LYS A 25 9.38 -17.74 -4.16
CA LYS A 25 10.47 -17.66 -5.16
C LYS A 25 11.10 -16.27 -5.19
N ALA A 26 10.30 -15.21 -5.14
CA ALA A 26 10.78 -13.84 -5.27
C ALA A 26 11.45 -13.30 -4.01
N LEU A 27 10.94 -13.66 -2.82
CA LEU A 27 11.35 -13.10 -1.53
C LEU A 27 12.17 -14.08 -0.67
N GLY A 28 12.17 -15.37 -1.03
CA GLY A 28 12.77 -16.43 -0.19
C GLY A 28 11.86 -16.92 0.94
N PHE A 29 10.72 -16.30 1.13
CA PHE A 29 9.71 -16.68 2.15
C PHE A 29 8.31 -16.25 1.71
N VAL A 30 7.28 -16.79 2.38
CA VAL A 30 5.88 -16.35 2.21
C VAL A 30 5.59 -15.32 3.31
N PRO A 31 5.27 -14.05 2.97
CA PRO A 31 4.86 -13.05 3.97
C PRO A 31 3.61 -13.52 4.73
N ASN A 32 3.56 -13.27 6.05
CA ASN A 32 2.40 -13.64 6.88
C ASN A 32 1.08 -13.11 6.32
N LEU A 33 1.07 -11.89 5.79
CA LEU A 33 -0.09 -11.31 5.12
C LEU A 33 -0.61 -12.21 3.99
N TYR A 34 0.28 -12.70 3.11
CA TYR A 34 -0.10 -13.58 1.99
C TYR A 34 -0.57 -14.94 2.51
N ALA A 35 0.14 -15.50 3.49
CA ALA A 35 -0.21 -16.74 4.13
C ALA A 35 -1.62 -16.70 4.74
N THR A 36 -1.98 -15.57 5.36
CA THR A 36 -3.32 -15.34 5.93
C THR A 36 -4.36 -15.09 4.84
N MET A 37 -4.06 -14.25 3.84
CA MET A 37 -4.99 -13.98 2.73
C MET A 37 -5.30 -15.23 1.90
N ALA A 38 -4.43 -16.24 1.91
CA ALA A 38 -4.62 -17.48 1.16
C ALA A 38 -5.84 -18.30 1.62
N GLU A 39 -6.35 -18.10 2.84
CA GLU A 39 -7.61 -18.65 3.29
C GLU A 39 -8.80 -18.19 2.43
N ALA A 40 -8.69 -17.00 1.82
CA ALA A 40 -9.62 -16.43 0.86
C ALA A 40 -8.90 -16.17 -0.47
N PRO A 41 -8.79 -17.14 -1.39
CA PRO A 41 -8.02 -17.00 -2.62
C PRO A 41 -8.42 -15.81 -3.48
N ALA A 42 -9.70 -15.41 -3.47
CA ALA A 42 -10.17 -14.22 -4.17
C ALA A 42 -9.51 -12.94 -3.63
N LEU A 43 -9.35 -12.82 -2.31
CA LEU A 43 -8.69 -11.68 -1.67
C LEU A 43 -7.19 -11.64 -2.02
N LEU A 44 -6.51 -12.79 -1.90
CA LEU A 44 -5.07 -12.88 -2.22
C LEU A 44 -4.80 -12.54 -3.68
N ASN A 45 -5.56 -13.12 -4.60
CA ASN A 45 -5.40 -12.87 -6.04
C ASN A 45 -5.71 -11.40 -6.40
N ALA A 46 -6.77 -10.81 -5.84
CA ALA A 46 -7.09 -9.40 -6.04
C ALA A 46 -5.96 -8.50 -5.52
N TYR A 47 -5.44 -8.79 -4.32
CA TYR A 47 -4.34 -8.04 -3.73
C TYR A 47 -3.06 -8.12 -4.59
N ALA A 48 -2.69 -9.31 -5.05
CA ALA A 48 -1.53 -9.48 -5.92
C ALA A 48 -1.68 -8.72 -7.25
N GLN A 49 -2.86 -8.82 -7.91
CA GLN A 49 -3.14 -8.11 -9.15
C GLN A 49 -3.14 -6.59 -8.97
N LEU A 50 -3.74 -6.07 -7.89
CA LEU A 50 -3.72 -4.64 -7.60
C LEU A 50 -2.28 -4.14 -7.39
N GLY A 51 -1.42 -4.91 -6.73
CA GLY A 51 -0.01 -4.58 -6.57
C GLY A 51 0.72 -4.49 -7.92
N GLU A 52 0.48 -5.44 -8.83
CA GLU A 52 1.05 -5.40 -10.18
C GLU A 52 0.56 -4.19 -10.99
N LEU A 53 -0.73 -3.85 -10.89
CA LEU A 53 -1.29 -2.69 -11.57
C LEU A 53 -0.75 -1.38 -11.01
N LEU A 54 -0.59 -1.28 -9.69
CA LEU A 54 0.00 -0.12 -9.04
C LEU A 54 1.46 0.09 -9.47
N ASN A 55 2.24 -0.99 -9.60
CA ASN A 55 3.60 -0.92 -10.12
C ASN A 55 3.69 -0.42 -11.58
N LYS A 56 2.58 -0.51 -12.33
CA LYS A 56 2.45 -0.01 -13.71
C LYS A 56 1.77 1.37 -13.77
N SER A 57 1.45 1.98 -12.63
CA SER A 57 0.87 3.32 -12.57
C SER A 57 1.83 4.38 -13.09
N SER A 58 1.34 5.58 -13.28
CA SER A 58 2.16 6.72 -13.71
C SER A 58 3.08 7.26 -12.61
N PHE A 59 2.91 6.80 -11.37
CA PHE A 59 3.75 7.19 -10.24
C PHE A 59 5.15 6.58 -10.31
N SER A 60 6.16 7.40 -10.03
CA SER A 60 7.52 6.91 -9.75
C SER A 60 7.52 6.00 -8.52
N PRO A 61 8.57 5.16 -8.32
CA PRO A 61 8.68 4.33 -7.12
C PRO A 61 8.56 5.12 -5.82
N THR A 62 9.11 6.33 -5.76
CA THR A 62 9.00 7.22 -4.59
C THR A 62 7.54 7.67 -4.38
N GLU A 63 6.87 8.15 -5.42
CA GLU A 63 5.47 8.58 -5.34
C GLU A 63 4.54 7.44 -4.94
N GLN A 64 4.76 6.21 -5.44
CA GLN A 64 4.02 5.03 -4.99
C GLN A 64 4.16 4.83 -3.49
N GLN A 65 5.40 4.91 -2.94
CA GLN A 65 5.62 4.75 -1.51
C GLN A 65 5.04 5.90 -0.69
N VAL A 66 5.00 7.13 -1.22
CA VAL A 66 4.29 8.24 -0.57
C VAL A 66 2.81 7.90 -0.37
N VAL A 67 2.13 7.42 -1.40
CA VAL A 67 0.71 7.02 -1.30
C VAL A 67 0.54 5.85 -0.32
N LEU A 68 1.37 4.82 -0.43
CA LEU A 68 1.21 3.58 0.34
C LEU A 68 1.54 3.75 1.82
N MET A 69 2.66 4.42 2.14
CA MET A 69 3.07 4.62 3.54
C MET A 69 2.18 5.63 4.24
N THR A 70 1.67 6.65 3.54
CA THR A 70 0.65 7.56 4.08
C THR A 70 -0.59 6.80 4.53
N ASN A 71 -1.12 5.90 3.69
CA ASN A 71 -2.26 5.07 4.05
C ASN A 71 -1.93 4.09 5.21
N ASN A 72 -0.72 3.49 5.23
CA ASN A 72 -0.30 2.63 6.34
C ASN A 72 -0.34 3.36 7.68
N ARG A 73 0.14 4.61 7.70
CA ARG A 73 0.16 5.44 8.89
C ARG A 73 -1.25 5.81 9.34
N LEU A 74 -2.08 6.31 8.44
CA LEU A 74 -3.47 6.72 8.75
C LEU A 74 -4.30 5.54 9.25
N ASN A 75 -4.10 4.38 8.68
CA ASN A 75 -4.79 3.16 9.10
C ASN A 75 -4.16 2.52 10.36
N GLY A 76 -3.01 3.01 10.85
CA GLY A 76 -2.36 2.46 12.05
C GLY A 76 -1.78 1.06 11.86
N CYS A 77 -1.32 0.71 10.66
CA CYS A 77 -0.79 -0.62 10.36
C CYS A 77 0.74 -0.68 10.50
N ASP A 78 1.23 -1.05 11.68
CA ASP A 78 2.68 -1.14 11.97
C ASP A 78 3.39 -2.20 11.12
N TYR A 79 2.76 -3.37 10.91
CA TYR A 79 3.27 -4.40 10.02
C TYR A 79 3.54 -3.86 8.61
N CYS A 80 2.53 -3.18 8.04
CA CYS A 80 2.67 -2.62 6.71
C CYS A 80 3.68 -1.47 6.68
N MET A 81 3.75 -0.66 7.73
CA MET A 81 4.75 0.40 7.83
C MET A 81 6.17 -0.18 7.84
N ALA A 82 6.43 -1.23 8.61
CA ALA A 82 7.72 -1.89 8.66
C ALA A 82 8.11 -2.49 7.29
N ALA A 83 7.18 -3.24 6.67
CA ALA A 83 7.41 -3.82 5.34
C ALA A 83 7.71 -2.76 4.28
N HIS A 84 6.90 -1.69 4.22
CA HIS A 84 7.11 -0.63 3.23
C HIS A 84 8.34 0.24 3.52
N THR A 85 8.81 0.35 4.76
CA THR A 85 10.10 0.96 5.07
C THR A 85 11.23 0.20 4.36
N THR A 86 11.26 -1.14 4.49
CA THR A 86 12.27 -1.99 3.83
C THR A 86 12.17 -1.91 2.30
N ILE A 87 10.94 -1.97 1.75
CA ILE A 87 10.69 -1.86 0.31
C ILE A 87 11.17 -0.50 -0.22
N SER A 88 10.87 0.59 0.49
CA SER A 88 11.27 1.94 0.12
C SER A 88 12.79 2.09 0.06
N GLN A 89 13.50 1.57 1.06
CA GLN A 89 14.97 1.56 1.08
C GLN A 89 15.55 0.78 -0.11
N ALA A 90 15.00 -0.41 -0.39
CA ALA A 90 15.43 -1.24 -1.52
C ALA A 90 15.11 -0.59 -2.88
N SER A 91 14.08 0.23 -2.96
CA SER A 91 13.65 0.94 -4.18
C SER A 91 14.33 2.31 -4.36
N GLY A 92 15.26 2.69 -3.47
CA GLY A 92 16.01 3.94 -3.55
C GLY A 92 15.20 5.20 -3.22
N VAL A 93 14.13 5.07 -2.44
CA VAL A 93 13.40 6.24 -1.91
C VAL A 93 14.33 7.02 -0.96
N PRO A 94 14.42 8.36 -1.08
CA PRO A 94 15.26 9.17 -0.19
C PRO A 94 14.95 8.94 1.30
N ALA A 95 15.98 8.87 2.13
CA ALA A 95 15.85 8.54 3.55
C ALA A 95 14.99 9.56 4.31
N ASP A 96 15.12 10.84 4.00
CA ASP A 96 14.32 11.91 4.58
C ASP A 96 12.83 11.79 4.24
N VAL A 97 12.49 11.33 3.02
CA VAL A 97 11.11 11.02 2.63
C VAL A 97 10.58 9.83 3.43
N ILE A 98 11.37 8.76 3.57
CA ILE A 98 10.99 7.59 4.38
C ILE A 98 10.72 8.02 5.83
N ASP A 99 11.60 8.81 6.42
CA ASP A 99 11.48 9.28 7.81
C ASP A 99 10.24 10.19 7.99
N ALA A 100 9.99 11.10 7.05
CA ALA A 100 8.79 11.93 7.04
C ALA A 100 7.51 11.07 7.01
N LEU A 101 7.44 10.06 6.13
CA LEU A 101 6.29 9.17 6.02
C LEU A 101 6.08 8.32 7.28
N ARG A 102 7.16 7.86 7.92
CA ARG A 102 7.10 7.09 9.17
C ARG A 102 6.63 7.92 10.36
N THR A 103 7.12 9.14 10.48
CA THR A 103 6.79 10.03 11.60
C THR A 103 5.50 10.83 11.36
N GLY A 104 5.06 10.97 10.11
CA GLY A 104 3.94 11.83 9.70
C GLY A 104 4.34 13.30 9.57
N ALA A 105 5.63 13.58 9.54
CA ALA A 105 6.13 14.91 9.26
C ALA A 105 5.89 15.31 7.80
N PRO A 106 5.86 16.61 7.48
CA PRO A 106 5.83 17.08 6.09
C PRO A 106 7.07 16.61 5.31
N ILE A 107 6.88 16.31 4.02
CA ILE A 107 7.98 16.01 3.09
C ILE A 107 8.53 17.35 2.57
N ALA A 108 9.85 17.49 2.54
CA ALA A 108 10.50 18.73 2.11
C ALA A 108 10.25 19.06 0.62
N ASP A 109 10.15 18.05 -0.24
CA ASP A 109 9.75 18.20 -1.63
C ASP A 109 8.26 18.56 -1.70
N ALA A 110 7.97 19.76 -2.24
CA ALA A 110 6.60 20.31 -2.28
C ALA A 110 5.64 19.46 -3.14
N LYS A 111 6.13 18.81 -4.20
CA LYS A 111 5.31 17.97 -5.06
C LYS A 111 4.94 16.66 -4.34
N LEU A 112 5.90 16.00 -3.70
CA LEU A 112 5.65 14.81 -2.90
C LEU A 112 4.76 15.11 -1.68
N GLU A 113 4.92 16.28 -1.07
CA GLU A 113 4.06 16.72 0.03
C GLU A 113 2.62 16.91 -0.43
N ALA A 114 2.39 17.51 -1.60
CA ALA A 114 1.05 17.64 -2.17
C ALA A 114 0.41 16.28 -2.43
N LEU A 115 1.18 15.28 -2.91
CA LEU A 115 0.70 13.91 -3.08
C LEU A 115 0.35 13.27 -1.73
N ARG A 116 1.20 13.47 -0.71
CA ARG A 116 0.92 13.00 0.66
C ARG A 116 -0.35 13.60 1.20
N GLN A 117 -0.54 14.92 1.08
CA GLN A 117 -1.75 15.61 1.55
C GLN A 117 -2.99 15.12 0.82
N PHE A 118 -2.91 14.93 -0.50
CA PHE A 118 -4.05 14.41 -1.25
C PHE A 118 -4.39 12.97 -0.87
N ALA A 119 -3.39 12.11 -0.61
CA ALA A 119 -3.62 10.76 -0.10
C ALA A 119 -4.27 10.76 1.29
N ILE A 120 -3.89 11.71 2.17
CA ILE A 120 -4.55 11.94 3.47
C ILE A 120 -6.02 12.29 3.25
N THR A 121 -6.28 13.30 2.42
CA THR A 121 -7.65 13.74 2.12
C THR A 121 -8.52 12.60 1.60
N VAL A 122 -8.04 11.83 0.62
CA VAL A 122 -8.80 10.70 0.05
C VAL A 122 -9.11 9.63 1.11
N ASN A 123 -8.15 9.31 1.97
CA ASN A 123 -8.34 8.31 3.04
C ASN A 123 -9.34 8.81 4.10
N GLU A 124 -9.10 9.98 4.68
CA GLU A 124 -9.88 10.51 5.81
C GLU A 124 -11.31 10.89 5.41
N THR A 125 -11.47 11.47 4.22
CA THR A 125 -12.80 11.85 3.71
C THR A 125 -13.53 10.70 3.03
N ARG A 126 -12.86 9.53 2.89
CA ARG A 126 -13.43 8.38 2.17
C ARG A 126 -13.78 8.70 0.72
N GLY A 127 -12.89 9.46 0.06
CA GLY A 127 -13.03 9.82 -1.34
C GLY A 127 -13.92 11.04 -1.62
N TRP A 128 -14.10 11.93 -0.62
CA TRP A 128 -14.82 13.20 -0.77
C TRP A 128 -13.89 14.42 -0.66
N PRO A 129 -12.90 14.58 -1.55
CA PRO A 129 -12.07 15.78 -1.57
C PRO A 129 -12.93 16.99 -1.95
N THR A 130 -12.55 18.15 -1.45
CA THR A 130 -13.13 19.42 -1.91
C THR A 130 -12.53 19.84 -3.26
N GLN A 131 -13.16 20.82 -3.93
CA GLN A 131 -12.56 21.39 -5.15
C GLN A 131 -11.20 22.02 -4.85
N SER A 132 -11.03 22.66 -3.70
CA SER A 132 -9.76 23.24 -3.27
C SER A 132 -8.63 22.18 -3.13
N ASP A 133 -8.96 20.98 -2.63
CA ASP A 133 -7.98 19.88 -2.53
C ASP A 133 -7.54 19.41 -3.91
N LEU A 134 -8.47 19.30 -4.85
CA LEU A 134 -8.17 18.95 -6.24
C LEU A 134 -7.32 20.03 -6.93
N ASP A 135 -7.67 21.29 -6.75
CA ASP A 135 -6.96 22.43 -7.35
C ASP A 135 -5.52 22.49 -6.82
N ALA A 136 -5.31 22.27 -5.52
CA ALA A 136 -3.98 22.23 -4.92
C ALA A 136 -3.15 21.06 -5.47
N PHE A 137 -3.76 19.88 -5.63
CA PHE A 137 -3.11 18.72 -6.21
C PHE A 137 -2.70 18.94 -7.68
N PHE A 138 -3.59 19.54 -8.47
CA PHE A 138 -3.30 19.88 -9.87
C PHE A 138 -2.23 20.97 -9.98
N ALA A 139 -2.25 21.98 -9.10
CA ALA A 139 -1.23 23.03 -9.07
C ALA A 139 0.18 22.50 -8.75
N ALA A 140 0.28 21.36 -8.04
CA ALA A 140 1.54 20.66 -7.79
C ALA A 140 2.05 19.86 -9.01
N GLY A 141 1.33 19.85 -10.13
CA GLY A 141 1.73 19.20 -11.38
C GLY A 141 1.22 17.77 -11.55
N TYR A 142 0.26 17.33 -10.75
CA TYR A 142 -0.47 16.07 -10.95
C TYR A 142 -1.69 16.30 -11.86
N GLY A 143 -2.25 15.22 -12.38
CA GLY A 143 -3.44 15.27 -13.25
C GLY A 143 -4.55 14.34 -12.77
N GLN A 144 -5.61 14.27 -13.56
CA GLN A 144 -6.77 13.40 -13.27
C GLN A 144 -6.39 11.92 -13.16
N GLN A 145 -5.41 11.46 -13.94
CA GLN A 145 -4.91 10.09 -13.86
C GLN A 145 -4.37 9.82 -12.45
N GLN A 146 -3.53 10.70 -11.90
CA GLN A 146 -2.95 10.52 -10.58
C GLN A 146 -4.00 10.59 -9.46
N VAL A 147 -5.05 11.38 -9.61
CA VAL A 147 -6.21 11.35 -8.68
C VAL A 147 -6.78 9.93 -8.57
N LEU A 148 -7.01 9.28 -9.71
CA LEU A 148 -7.57 7.93 -9.75
C LEU A 148 -6.56 6.86 -9.26
N GLU A 149 -5.28 7.07 -9.52
CA GLU A 149 -4.22 6.18 -9.05
C GLU A 149 -3.98 6.28 -7.53
N VAL A 150 -4.24 7.44 -6.90
CA VAL A 150 -4.29 7.55 -5.42
C VAL A 150 -5.40 6.67 -4.85
N ILE A 151 -6.57 6.64 -5.50
CA ILE A 151 -7.68 5.74 -5.09
C ILE A 151 -7.25 4.27 -5.20
N LEU A 152 -6.57 3.88 -6.28
CA LEU A 152 -6.03 2.52 -6.44
C LEU A 152 -5.06 2.16 -5.29
N GLY A 153 -4.12 3.06 -4.96
CA GLY A 153 -3.18 2.85 -3.86
C GLY A 153 -3.88 2.76 -2.50
N THR A 154 -4.88 3.59 -2.27
CA THR A 154 -5.71 3.55 -1.03
C THR A 154 -6.46 2.23 -0.92
N ALA A 155 -7.13 1.78 -1.99
CA ALA A 155 -7.83 0.49 -2.01
C ALA A 155 -6.87 -0.69 -1.75
N PHE A 156 -5.69 -0.68 -2.37
CA PHE A 156 -4.66 -1.68 -2.13
C PHE A 156 -4.25 -1.74 -0.65
N LYS A 157 -4.12 -0.59 0.01
CA LYS A 157 -3.77 -0.54 1.43
C LYS A 157 -4.92 -0.91 2.35
N VAL A 158 -6.16 -0.60 2.00
CA VAL A 158 -7.34 -1.09 2.74
C VAL A 158 -7.32 -2.61 2.81
N LEU A 159 -7.08 -3.32 1.71
CA LEU A 159 -7.01 -4.77 1.70
C LEU A 159 -5.93 -5.30 2.65
N SER A 160 -4.71 -4.79 2.58
CA SER A 160 -3.61 -5.29 3.40
C SER A 160 -3.70 -4.86 4.87
N ASN A 161 -3.99 -3.58 5.13
CA ASN A 161 -4.04 -3.06 6.49
C ASN A 161 -5.18 -3.72 7.28
N TYR A 162 -6.37 -3.81 6.69
CA TYR A 162 -7.52 -4.39 7.38
C TYR A 162 -7.37 -5.90 7.58
N THR A 163 -6.78 -6.62 6.62
CA THR A 163 -6.42 -8.03 6.84
C THR A 163 -5.50 -8.18 8.04
N ASN A 164 -4.43 -7.38 8.11
CA ASN A 164 -3.49 -7.43 9.23
C ASN A 164 -4.17 -7.11 10.57
N HIS A 165 -5.07 -6.13 10.60
CA HIS A 165 -5.79 -5.76 11.83
C HIS A 165 -6.75 -6.86 12.28
N VAL A 166 -7.59 -7.36 11.37
CA VAL A 166 -8.60 -8.39 11.69
C VAL A 166 -7.95 -9.71 12.08
N ALA A 167 -6.86 -10.09 11.40
CA ALA A 167 -6.20 -11.36 11.60
C ALA A 167 -5.02 -11.31 12.59
N SER A 168 -4.67 -10.15 13.12
CA SER A 168 -3.52 -9.96 14.03
C SER A 168 -2.22 -10.54 13.44
N THR A 169 -1.97 -10.22 12.17
CA THR A 169 -0.84 -10.77 11.40
C THR A 169 0.49 -10.24 11.87
#